data_0c403952faa24d4e1853d1d2b708303f
#
_entry.id   0c403952faa24d4e1853d1d2b708303f
#
_cell.length_a   1.000
_cell.length_b   1.000
_cell.length_c   1.000
_cell.angle_alpha   90.00
_cell.angle_beta   90.00
_cell.angle_gamma   90.00
#
_symmetry.space_group_name_H-M   'P 1'
#
loop_
_entity.id
_entity.type
_entity.pdbx_description
1 polymer ?
#
loop_
_entity_poly.entity_id
_entity_poly.type
_entity_poly.pdbx_seq_one_letter_code
_entity_poly.pdbx_strand_id
1 'polypeptide(L)'
;MVADGLGDELRDGVQIVDAGPGRAGRATPGAAPRAPGARRSGALMGRLDRMLRTTRRVAARALALDADAYQLHDPELLPAGLRLRRAGRRVVFDAHEDVPTQLLDKPYLAPSVARLMATLYARYEHYACSRLDGLLAATPHIRERLAHCNRRTIDVANFPLPEEFSPGCGWEGRTEVCYVGSISAIRGIREMVQACAMLRSPVRLALAGSFTDPVLERDMTLLPGWRKIRAVGHLDRAGVSQVMASAFAGLVTLQPTASYRDALPVKMFEYMAAGIPVIASDFPRWRAIIEASDCGLCVDPQDPAAIAAAIDRLAQDPLLARRMGANGRRAIEQTYNWKNEAQKLVRFYADLTRHPLAHRLALT
;
A
#
# COMPACT_ATOMS: atom_id res chain seq x y z
N MET A 1 10.57 -18.48 -0.58
CA MET A 1 10.78 -17.02 -0.37
C MET A 1 12.07 -16.83 0.42
N VAL A 2 12.89 -15.83 0.11
CA VAL A 2 14.09 -15.49 0.91
C VAL A 2 13.79 -14.19 1.66
N ALA A 3 13.90 -14.22 2.98
CA ALA A 3 13.59 -13.12 3.87
C ALA A 3 14.70 -12.91 4.92
N ASP A 4 14.62 -11.89 5.76
CA ASP A 4 15.61 -11.59 6.79
C ASP A 4 14.96 -11.60 8.19
N GLY A 5 15.47 -12.43 9.08
CA GLY A 5 15.15 -12.44 10.51
C GLY A 5 13.85 -13.13 10.92
N LEU A 6 13.25 -13.95 10.07
CA LEU A 6 12.04 -14.71 10.40
C LEU A 6 12.32 -16.14 10.85
N GLY A 7 13.52 -16.68 10.55
CA GLY A 7 13.86 -18.10 10.66
C GLY A 7 13.32 -18.89 9.46
N ASP A 8 13.89 -20.06 9.23
CA ASP A 8 13.39 -20.96 8.17
C ASP A 8 12.03 -21.52 8.60
N GLU A 9 11.01 -21.37 7.77
CA GLU A 9 9.66 -21.88 8.05
C GLU A 9 8.94 -22.29 6.76
N LEU A 10 7.91 -23.13 6.88
CA LEU A 10 6.94 -23.41 5.82
C LEU A 10 5.60 -22.79 6.22
N ARG A 11 5.08 -21.87 5.41
CA ARG A 11 3.81 -21.21 5.63
C ARG A 11 2.96 -21.26 4.37
N ASP A 12 1.76 -21.80 4.47
CA ASP A 12 0.80 -21.90 3.35
C ASP A 12 1.40 -22.52 2.07
N GLY A 13 2.26 -23.56 2.24
CA GLY A 13 2.95 -24.23 1.14
C GLY A 13 4.17 -23.45 0.60
N VAL A 14 4.50 -22.28 1.16
CA VAL A 14 5.65 -21.47 0.77
C VAL A 14 6.81 -21.69 1.74
N GLN A 15 7.94 -22.18 1.24
CA GLN A 15 9.16 -22.26 2.03
C GLN A 15 9.75 -20.86 2.19
N ILE A 16 9.87 -20.40 3.42
CA ILE A 16 10.57 -19.17 3.81
C ILE A 16 11.97 -19.56 4.25
N VAL A 17 12.98 -18.97 3.63
CA VAL A 17 14.39 -19.21 3.92
C VAL A 17 14.98 -17.94 4.52
N ASP A 18 15.46 -18.03 5.76
CA ASP A 18 16.04 -16.89 6.47
C ASP A 18 17.46 -16.59 5.99
N ALA A 19 17.67 -15.36 5.55
CA ALA A 19 18.99 -14.83 5.19
C ALA A 19 19.61 -13.98 6.32
N GLY A 20 18.91 -13.83 7.44
CA GLY A 20 19.34 -13.01 8.57
C GLY A 20 20.36 -13.67 9.48
N PRO A 21 20.79 -12.97 10.53
CA PRO A 21 21.72 -13.50 11.54
C PRO A 21 21.10 -14.56 12.47
N GLY A 22 19.86 -15.00 12.19
CA GLY A 22 19.11 -15.94 13.01
C GLY A 22 18.60 -15.34 14.34
N ARG A 23 17.78 -16.14 15.08
CA ARG A 23 17.20 -15.71 16.36
C ARG A 23 18.24 -15.39 17.45
N ALA A 24 19.43 -15.92 17.34
CA ALA A 24 20.52 -15.69 18.32
C ALA A 24 21.10 -14.27 18.30
N GLY A 25 20.84 -13.47 17.28
CA GLY A 25 21.28 -12.07 17.14
C GLY A 25 20.23 -11.01 17.46
N ARG A 26 19.03 -11.38 17.85
CA ARG A 26 18.00 -10.42 18.29
C ARG A 26 18.26 -10.02 19.74
N ALA A 27 18.54 -8.74 19.96
CA ALA A 27 18.46 -8.15 21.30
C ALA A 27 17.06 -8.40 21.89
N THR A 28 17.02 -8.90 23.12
CA THR A 28 15.81 -9.15 23.92
C THR A 28 14.88 -7.93 23.87
N PRO A 29 13.56 -8.09 23.73
CA PRO A 29 12.60 -7.01 23.90
C PRO A 29 12.64 -6.58 25.38
N GLY A 30 13.24 -5.43 25.67
CA GLY A 30 13.38 -4.94 27.05
C GLY A 30 14.46 -3.88 27.25
N ALA A 31 15.25 -3.56 26.24
CA ALA A 31 16.22 -2.46 26.32
C ALA A 31 15.46 -1.11 26.26
N ALA A 32 15.51 -0.37 27.36
CA ALA A 32 14.93 0.96 27.53
C ALA A 32 15.28 1.91 26.35
N PRO A 33 14.38 2.85 26.01
CA PRO A 33 14.63 3.82 24.93
C PRO A 33 15.84 4.68 25.29
N ARG A 34 16.87 4.63 24.45
CA ARG A 34 18.03 5.53 24.56
C ARG A 34 17.59 6.97 24.36
N ALA A 35 18.05 7.85 25.24
CA ALA A 35 17.76 9.28 25.30
C ALA A 35 17.89 9.99 23.93
N PRO A 36 17.04 10.99 23.63
CA PRO A 36 17.09 11.77 22.42
C PRO A 36 18.25 12.75 22.44
N GLY A 37 19.35 12.42 21.75
CA GLY A 37 20.54 13.30 21.73
C GLY A 37 21.69 12.87 20.84
N ALA A 38 21.70 11.65 20.28
CA ALA A 38 22.80 11.17 19.47
C ALA A 38 22.61 11.53 17.98
N ARG A 39 23.53 12.33 17.49
CA ARG A 39 23.77 12.85 16.13
C ARG A 39 23.07 12.07 15.00
N ARG A 40 22.14 12.75 14.30
CA ARG A 40 21.31 12.25 13.18
C ARG A 40 22.12 11.65 12.00
N SER A 41 23.39 12.03 11.79
CA SER A 41 24.23 11.51 10.71
C SER A 41 24.67 10.05 10.91
N GLY A 42 24.98 9.63 12.14
CA GLY A 42 25.36 8.23 12.44
C GLY A 42 24.22 7.24 12.29
N ALA A 43 22.97 7.67 12.53
CA ALA A 43 21.80 6.82 12.38
C ALA A 43 21.47 6.50 10.91
N LEU A 44 21.68 7.44 10.00
CA LEU A 44 21.45 7.26 8.56
C LEU A 44 22.48 6.30 7.95
N MET A 45 23.77 6.49 8.26
CA MET A 45 24.85 5.59 7.83
C MET A 45 24.65 4.17 8.35
N GLY A 46 24.22 4.01 9.62
CA GLY A 46 23.93 2.70 10.18
C GLY A 46 22.71 2.01 9.56
N ARG A 47 21.72 2.78 9.03
CA ARG A 47 20.59 2.24 8.27
C ARG A 47 21.02 1.76 6.90
N LEU A 48 21.79 2.57 6.17
CA LEU A 48 22.32 2.21 4.84
C LEU A 48 23.22 0.98 4.91
N ASP A 49 24.13 0.92 5.90
CA ASP A 49 25.00 -0.24 6.08
C ASP A 49 24.20 -1.54 6.39
N ARG A 50 23.20 -1.46 7.27
CA ARG A 50 22.30 -2.60 7.51
C ARG A 50 21.55 -3.01 6.24
N MET A 51 20.98 -2.07 5.51
CA MET A 51 20.27 -2.33 4.26
C MET A 51 21.18 -3.03 3.24
N LEU A 52 22.40 -2.52 3.04
CA LEU A 52 23.39 -3.13 2.13
C LEU A 52 23.83 -4.53 2.57
N ARG A 53 23.98 -4.77 3.88
CA ARG A 53 24.34 -6.11 4.39
C ARG A 53 23.18 -7.08 4.24
N THR A 54 21.94 -6.67 4.55
CA THR A 54 20.74 -7.48 4.39
C THR A 54 20.55 -7.86 2.92
N THR A 55 20.59 -6.90 2.00
CA THR A 55 20.42 -7.19 0.56
C THR A 55 21.52 -8.11 0.03
N ARG A 56 22.77 -7.97 0.50
CA ARG A 56 23.86 -8.89 0.11
C ARG A 56 23.61 -10.32 0.60
N ARG A 57 23.13 -10.52 1.84
CA ARG A 57 22.81 -11.83 2.39
C ARG A 57 21.64 -12.48 1.66
N VAL A 58 20.57 -11.71 1.45
CA VAL A 58 19.40 -12.17 0.67
C VAL A 58 19.82 -12.58 -0.73
N ALA A 59 20.64 -11.78 -1.41
CA ALA A 59 21.16 -12.10 -2.74
C ALA A 59 22.03 -13.38 -2.74
N ALA A 60 22.93 -13.54 -1.78
CA ALA A 60 23.77 -14.73 -1.68
C ALA A 60 22.94 -15.98 -1.42
N ARG A 61 21.92 -15.89 -0.56
CA ARG A 61 21.03 -17.01 -0.28
C ARG A 61 20.15 -17.35 -1.48
N ALA A 62 19.64 -16.33 -2.18
CA ALA A 62 18.86 -16.51 -3.41
C ALA A 62 19.69 -17.20 -4.51
N LEU A 63 20.94 -16.80 -4.70
CA LEU A 63 21.85 -17.45 -5.67
C LEU A 63 22.11 -18.93 -5.39
N ALA A 64 22.08 -19.33 -4.11
CA ALA A 64 22.24 -20.72 -3.69
C ALA A 64 20.97 -21.57 -3.97
N LEU A 65 19.82 -20.93 -4.24
CA LEU A 65 18.59 -21.61 -4.63
C LEU A 65 18.58 -21.71 -6.16
N ASP A 66 18.40 -22.90 -6.70
CA ASP A 66 18.29 -23.12 -8.15
C ASP A 66 16.83 -22.97 -8.60
N ALA A 67 16.34 -21.72 -8.63
CA ALA A 67 14.97 -21.43 -9.01
C ALA A 67 14.84 -21.09 -10.48
N ASP A 68 13.68 -21.38 -11.08
CA ASP A 68 13.35 -21.07 -12.48
C ASP A 68 13.25 -19.55 -12.73
N ALA A 69 12.78 -18.81 -11.72
CA ALA A 69 12.68 -17.36 -11.75
C ALA A 69 12.84 -16.75 -10.34
N TYR A 70 13.32 -15.52 -10.29
CA TYR A 70 13.51 -14.75 -9.08
C TYR A 70 12.67 -13.49 -9.16
N GLN A 71 11.74 -13.30 -8.21
CA GLN A 71 10.96 -12.08 -8.08
C GLN A 71 11.53 -11.21 -6.96
N LEU A 72 11.77 -9.95 -7.28
CA LEU A 72 12.28 -8.94 -6.34
C LEU A 72 11.13 -8.01 -5.96
N HIS A 73 10.85 -7.86 -4.68
CA HIS A 73 9.75 -7.00 -4.21
C HIS A 73 10.19 -5.61 -3.74
N ASP A 74 11.48 -5.45 -3.43
CA ASP A 74 12.00 -4.17 -2.93
C ASP A 74 13.01 -3.56 -3.91
N PRO A 75 13.00 -2.22 -4.10
CA PRO A 75 13.93 -1.52 -4.99
C PRO A 75 15.40 -1.68 -4.58
N GLU A 76 15.67 -1.90 -3.30
CA GLU A 76 16.99 -2.20 -2.77
C GLU A 76 17.57 -3.52 -3.29
N LEU A 77 16.72 -4.42 -3.79
CA LEU A 77 17.15 -5.70 -4.37
C LEU A 77 17.55 -5.60 -5.85
N LEU A 78 17.34 -4.48 -6.54
CA LEU A 78 17.73 -4.31 -7.94
C LEU A 78 19.22 -4.64 -8.21
N PRO A 79 20.19 -4.25 -7.36
CA PRO A 79 21.60 -4.67 -7.55
C PRO A 79 21.79 -6.19 -7.47
N ALA A 80 21.01 -6.88 -6.63
CA ALA A 80 21.00 -8.34 -6.56
C ALA A 80 20.41 -8.95 -7.81
N GLY A 81 19.30 -8.40 -8.31
CA GLY A 81 18.68 -8.79 -9.57
C GLY A 81 19.62 -8.71 -10.76
N LEU A 82 20.39 -7.64 -10.87
CA LEU A 82 21.40 -7.50 -11.92
C LEU A 82 22.51 -8.57 -11.84
N ARG A 83 22.89 -9.00 -10.63
CA ARG A 83 23.84 -10.10 -10.43
C ARG A 83 23.25 -11.44 -10.84
N LEU A 84 22.00 -11.72 -10.44
CA LEU A 84 21.25 -12.92 -10.87
C LEU A 84 21.13 -12.98 -12.40
N ARG A 85 20.84 -11.84 -13.03
CA ARG A 85 20.79 -11.75 -14.51
C ARG A 85 22.14 -12.06 -15.17
N ARG A 86 23.24 -11.53 -14.63
CA ARG A 86 24.60 -11.86 -15.14
C ARG A 86 24.95 -13.33 -14.95
N ALA A 87 24.41 -13.98 -13.92
CA ALA A 87 24.53 -15.42 -13.70
C ALA A 87 23.56 -16.25 -14.54
N GLY A 88 22.87 -15.65 -15.54
CA GLY A 88 21.98 -16.35 -16.45
C GLY A 88 20.60 -16.69 -15.85
N ARG A 89 20.24 -16.12 -14.71
CA ARG A 89 18.95 -16.38 -14.04
C ARG A 89 17.84 -15.48 -14.58
N ARG A 90 16.60 -15.98 -14.60
CA ARG A 90 15.41 -15.14 -14.89
C ARG A 90 15.08 -14.29 -13.70
N VAL A 91 14.90 -12.99 -13.92
CA VAL A 91 14.62 -12.02 -12.83
C VAL A 91 13.48 -11.10 -13.22
N VAL A 92 12.51 -11.02 -12.34
CA VAL A 92 11.36 -10.11 -12.40
C VAL A 92 11.46 -9.13 -11.24
N PHE A 93 11.19 -7.86 -11.49
CA PHE A 93 11.05 -6.86 -10.44
C PHE A 93 9.59 -6.47 -10.30
N ASP A 94 9.09 -6.51 -9.08
CA ASP A 94 7.74 -6.16 -8.68
C ASP A 94 7.78 -4.78 -7.99
N ALA A 95 7.40 -3.76 -8.74
CA ALA A 95 7.43 -2.37 -8.30
C ALA A 95 6.13 -2.00 -7.60
N HIS A 96 6.14 -2.07 -6.27
CA HIS A 96 4.99 -1.70 -5.45
C HIS A 96 4.80 -0.19 -5.30
N GLU A 97 5.85 0.59 -5.52
CA GLU A 97 5.89 2.02 -5.22
C GLU A 97 6.59 2.80 -6.33
N ASP A 98 6.17 4.05 -6.54
CA ASP A 98 6.90 5.01 -7.38
C ASP A 98 7.96 5.72 -6.54
N VAL A 99 9.13 5.09 -6.40
CA VAL A 99 10.22 5.59 -5.56
C VAL A 99 10.71 6.99 -5.97
N PRO A 100 10.88 7.32 -7.27
CA PRO A 100 11.21 8.68 -7.68
C PRO A 100 10.22 9.72 -7.12
N THR A 101 8.93 9.47 -7.24
CA THR A 101 7.88 10.37 -6.74
C THR A 101 7.87 10.43 -5.22
N GLN A 102 8.03 9.29 -4.53
CA GLN A 102 8.10 9.26 -3.07
C GLN A 102 9.30 10.04 -2.49
N LEU A 103 10.42 10.10 -3.20
CA LEU A 103 11.56 10.89 -2.77
C LEU A 103 11.25 12.40 -2.74
N LEU A 104 10.35 12.87 -3.61
CA LEU A 104 9.90 14.26 -3.65
C LEU A 104 9.00 14.62 -2.46
N ASP A 105 8.26 13.64 -1.91
CA ASP A 105 7.34 13.81 -0.77
C ASP A 105 8.03 13.71 0.60
N LYS A 106 9.38 13.50 0.66
CA LYS A 106 10.09 13.34 1.95
C LYS A 106 10.30 14.69 2.63
N PRO A 107 9.62 14.99 3.76
CA PRO A 107 9.65 16.31 4.39
C PRO A 107 11.01 16.69 5.02
N TYR A 108 11.89 15.69 5.21
CA TYR A 108 13.23 15.89 5.77
C TYR A 108 14.31 16.18 4.72
N LEU A 109 13.97 16.15 3.43
CA LEU A 109 14.87 16.47 2.33
C LEU A 109 14.61 17.88 1.82
N ALA A 110 15.70 18.66 1.60
CA ALA A 110 15.58 19.91 0.89
C ALA A 110 15.07 19.65 -0.55
N PRO A 111 14.18 20.49 -1.12
CA PRO A 111 13.56 20.23 -2.43
C PRO A 111 14.56 20.00 -3.57
N SER A 112 15.70 20.69 -3.58
CA SER A 112 16.78 20.50 -4.57
C SER A 112 17.44 19.12 -4.44
N VAL A 113 17.70 18.69 -3.20
CA VAL A 113 18.27 17.38 -2.90
C VAL A 113 17.28 16.26 -3.26
N ALA A 114 16.02 16.43 -2.91
CA ALA A 114 14.96 15.49 -3.25
C ALA A 114 14.85 15.29 -4.77
N ARG A 115 14.85 16.38 -5.56
CA ARG A 115 14.82 16.32 -7.03
C ARG A 115 16.06 15.63 -7.61
N LEU A 116 17.25 15.95 -7.11
CA LEU A 116 18.50 15.32 -7.55
C LEU A 116 18.46 13.82 -7.27
N MET A 117 18.09 13.41 -6.05
CA MET A 117 17.98 12.00 -5.67
C MET A 117 16.93 11.26 -6.51
N ALA A 118 15.76 11.86 -6.71
CA ALA A 118 14.70 11.30 -7.55
C ALA A 118 15.19 11.07 -9.00
N THR A 119 15.91 12.06 -9.57
CA THR A 119 16.45 11.96 -10.94
C THR A 119 17.53 10.87 -11.04
N LEU A 120 18.46 10.82 -10.10
CA LEU A 120 19.52 9.81 -10.09
C LEU A 120 18.95 8.40 -9.90
N TYR A 121 17.98 8.27 -8.98
CA TYR A 121 17.31 7.00 -8.76
C TYR A 121 16.51 6.56 -10.00
N ALA A 122 15.75 7.45 -10.63
CA ALA A 122 14.99 7.14 -11.84
C ALA A 122 15.89 6.64 -12.99
N ARG A 123 17.06 7.24 -13.16
CA ARG A 123 18.08 6.79 -14.15
C ARG A 123 18.61 5.41 -13.79
N TYR A 124 18.92 5.17 -12.51
CA TYR A 124 19.40 3.87 -12.04
C TYR A 124 18.31 2.79 -12.21
N GLU A 125 17.09 3.08 -11.81
CA GLU A 125 15.93 2.17 -11.96
C GLU A 125 15.71 1.82 -13.44
N HIS A 126 15.70 2.81 -14.32
CA HIS A 126 15.60 2.61 -15.77
C HIS A 126 16.72 1.68 -16.29
N TYR A 127 17.98 1.95 -15.90
CA TYR A 127 19.12 1.11 -16.25
C TYR A 127 18.94 -0.34 -15.74
N ALA A 128 18.52 -0.52 -14.51
CA ALA A 128 18.33 -1.84 -13.91
C ALA A 128 17.15 -2.57 -14.57
N CYS A 129 15.98 -1.95 -14.62
CA CYS A 129 14.75 -2.52 -15.13
C CYS A 129 14.82 -2.90 -16.62
N SER A 130 15.56 -2.14 -17.44
CA SER A 130 15.79 -2.47 -18.86
C SER A 130 16.57 -3.77 -19.08
N ARG A 131 17.23 -4.29 -18.03
CA ARG A 131 18.08 -5.51 -18.09
C ARG A 131 17.41 -6.73 -17.47
N LEU A 132 16.27 -6.56 -16.84
CA LEU A 132 15.49 -7.66 -16.24
C LEU A 132 14.61 -8.35 -17.28
N ASP A 133 14.15 -9.55 -16.98
CA ASP A 133 13.34 -10.35 -17.91
C ASP A 133 11.89 -9.87 -17.96
N GLY A 134 11.41 -9.20 -16.94
CA GLY A 134 10.10 -8.60 -16.90
C GLY A 134 9.87 -7.78 -15.64
N LEU A 135 8.81 -6.98 -15.66
CA LEU A 135 8.43 -6.10 -14.56
C LEU A 135 6.95 -6.27 -14.22
N LEU A 136 6.65 -6.24 -12.95
CA LEU A 136 5.30 -6.11 -12.40
C LEU A 136 5.17 -4.72 -11.78
N ALA A 137 4.00 -4.13 -11.85
CA ALA A 137 3.73 -2.81 -11.31
C ALA A 137 2.42 -2.83 -10.53
N ALA A 138 2.40 -2.30 -9.31
CA ALA A 138 1.21 -2.31 -8.48
C ALA A 138 0.11 -1.34 -8.96
N THR A 139 0.43 -0.44 -9.89
CA THR A 139 -0.55 0.51 -10.46
C THR A 139 -0.32 0.72 -11.96
N PRO A 140 -1.37 1.10 -12.73
CA PRO A 140 -1.21 1.47 -14.13
C PRO A 140 -0.21 2.61 -14.34
N HIS A 141 -0.14 3.58 -13.44
CA HIS A 141 0.83 4.70 -13.51
C HIS A 141 2.29 4.18 -13.48
N ILE A 142 2.62 3.29 -12.53
CA ILE A 142 3.95 2.67 -12.45
C ILE A 142 4.21 1.84 -13.70
N ARG A 143 3.22 1.06 -14.18
CA ARG A 143 3.34 0.28 -15.41
C ARG A 143 3.67 1.16 -16.61
N GLU A 144 2.95 2.24 -16.82
CA GLU A 144 3.16 3.17 -17.93
C GLU A 144 4.59 3.71 -17.91
N ARG A 145 5.07 4.16 -16.75
CA ARG A 145 6.43 4.65 -16.57
C ARG A 145 7.49 3.58 -16.86
N LEU A 146 7.33 2.38 -16.34
CA LEU A 146 8.30 1.30 -16.49
C LEU A 146 8.24 0.62 -17.87
N ALA A 147 7.12 0.65 -18.57
CA ALA A 147 6.97 0.11 -19.92
C ALA A 147 7.89 0.81 -20.93
N HIS A 148 8.30 2.06 -20.68
CA HIS A 148 9.29 2.76 -21.51
C HIS A 148 10.69 2.12 -21.45
N CYS A 149 11.02 1.38 -20.40
CA CYS A 149 12.33 0.72 -20.29
C CYS A 149 12.27 -0.79 -20.49
N ASN A 150 11.11 -1.41 -20.27
CA ASN A 150 10.96 -2.86 -20.47
C ASN A 150 9.57 -3.18 -21.01
N ARG A 151 9.50 -3.73 -22.24
CA ARG A 151 8.24 -4.08 -22.91
C ARG A 151 7.45 -5.20 -22.21
N ARG A 152 8.13 -6.03 -21.40
CA ARG A 152 7.48 -7.07 -20.58
C ARG A 152 7.09 -6.50 -19.23
N THR A 153 6.29 -5.45 -19.23
CA THR A 153 5.76 -4.80 -18.04
C THR A 153 4.25 -4.94 -18.01
N ILE A 154 3.71 -5.55 -16.96
CA ILE A 154 2.28 -5.63 -16.69
C ILE A 154 1.94 -4.97 -15.35
N ASP A 155 0.70 -4.54 -15.20
CA ASP A 155 0.16 -4.15 -13.90
C ASP A 155 -0.49 -5.34 -13.20
N VAL A 156 -0.20 -5.48 -11.91
CA VAL A 156 -0.81 -6.44 -10.99
C VAL A 156 -1.18 -5.67 -9.72
N ALA A 157 -2.44 -5.29 -9.61
CA ALA A 157 -2.91 -4.45 -8.52
C ALA A 157 -3.21 -5.28 -7.26
N ASN A 158 -3.05 -4.66 -6.09
CA ASN A 158 -3.36 -5.26 -4.79
C ASN A 158 -4.87 -5.16 -4.49
N PHE A 159 -5.69 -5.79 -5.32
CA PHE A 159 -7.12 -5.87 -5.06
C PHE A 159 -7.46 -6.95 -4.03
N PRO A 160 -8.56 -6.78 -3.27
CA PRO A 160 -8.95 -7.76 -2.26
C PRO A 160 -9.49 -9.05 -2.91
N LEU A 161 -9.52 -10.11 -2.11
CA LEU A 161 -10.36 -11.27 -2.38
C LEU A 161 -11.78 -10.94 -1.92
N PRO A 162 -12.80 -11.07 -2.78
CA PRO A 162 -14.19 -10.74 -2.42
C PRO A 162 -14.67 -11.49 -1.18
N GLU A 163 -14.19 -12.72 -0.97
CA GLU A 163 -14.58 -13.60 0.12
C GLU A 163 -14.07 -13.17 1.49
N GLU A 164 -13.03 -12.34 1.55
CA GLU A 164 -12.49 -11.83 2.82
C GLU A 164 -13.41 -10.81 3.50
N PHE A 165 -14.32 -10.23 2.74
CA PHE A 165 -15.25 -9.22 3.22
C PHE A 165 -16.68 -9.64 2.94
N SER A 166 -17.40 -9.99 4.00
CA SER A 166 -18.83 -10.25 3.90
C SER A 166 -19.60 -8.94 4.02
N PRO A 167 -20.51 -8.64 3.08
CA PRO A 167 -21.46 -7.54 3.30
C PRO A 167 -22.20 -7.78 4.62
N GLY A 168 -22.21 -6.79 5.50
CA GLY A 168 -22.87 -6.92 6.80
C GLY A 168 -24.36 -7.19 6.63
N CYS A 169 -24.92 -8.01 7.51
CA CYS A 169 -26.35 -8.28 7.57
C CYS A 169 -27.09 -7.04 8.09
N GLY A 170 -28.05 -6.54 7.29
CA GLY A 170 -28.87 -5.38 7.66
C GLY A 170 -28.20 -4.03 7.46
N TRP A 171 -28.93 -3.05 6.96
CA TRP A 171 -28.52 -1.66 6.82
C TRP A 171 -29.19 -0.77 7.86
N GLU A 172 -30.24 -1.28 8.50
CA GLU A 172 -31.02 -0.54 9.48
C GLU A 172 -30.21 -0.29 10.74
N GLY A 173 -30.27 0.93 11.26
CA GLY A 173 -29.58 1.32 12.49
C GLY A 173 -28.05 1.53 12.36
N ARG A 174 -27.46 1.49 11.16
CA ARG A 174 -26.05 1.86 11.00
C ARG A 174 -25.85 3.35 11.23
N THR A 175 -25.04 3.67 12.22
CA THR A 175 -24.77 5.06 12.65
C THR A 175 -23.29 5.42 12.63
N GLU A 176 -22.47 4.57 12.03
CA GLU A 176 -21.03 4.78 11.95
C GLU A 176 -20.52 4.81 10.50
N VAL A 177 -19.59 5.72 10.25
CA VAL A 177 -18.64 5.60 9.15
C VAL A 177 -17.34 5.00 9.69
N CYS A 178 -16.51 4.39 8.84
CA CYS A 178 -15.26 3.81 9.30
C CYS A 178 -14.03 4.35 8.56
N TYR A 179 -12.91 4.39 9.29
CA TYR A 179 -11.57 4.47 8.74
C TYR A 179 -10.76 3.30 9.25
N VAL A 180 -10.09 2.58 8.35
CA VAL A 180 -9.26 1.44 8.71
C VAL A 180 -7.83 1.63 8.18
N GLY A 181 -6.84 1.35 9.02
CA GLY A 181 -5.43 1.36 8.67
C GLY A 181 -4.59 2.30 9.53
N SER A 182 -3.30 2.40 9.23
CA SER A 182 -2.38 3.28 9.94
C SER A 182 -2.87 4.74 9.94
N ILE A 183 -2.78 5.41 11.09
CA ILE A 183 -3.30 6.76 11.31
C ILE A 183 -2.13 7.74 11.29
N SER A 184 -2.17 8.71 10.34
CA SER A 184 -1.13 9.73 10.20
C SER A 184 -1.70 11.00 9.57
N ALA A 185 -0.97 12.10 9.66
CA ALA A 185 -1.39 13.39 9.09
C ALA A 185 -1.64 13.32 7.59
N ILE A 186 -0.72 12.67 6.83
CA ILE A 186 -0.87 12.52 5.38
C ILE A 186 -2.04 11.63 4.97
N ARG A 187 -2.62 10.90 5.91
CA ARG A 187 -3.82 10.09 5.69
C ARG A 187 -5.11 10.80 6.09
N GLY A 188 -5.04 12.10 6.36
CA GLY A 188 -6.19 12.97 6.54
C GLY A 188 -6.87 12.87 7.91
N ILE A 189 -6.16 12.37 8.95
CA ILE A 189 -6.78 12.21 10.28
C ILE A 189 -7.27 13.53 10.86
N ARG A 190 -6.53 14.64 10.66
CA ARG A 190 -6.90 15.95 11.18
C ARG A 190 -8.23 16.42 10.59
N GLU A 191 -8.35 16.32 9.28
CA GLU A 191 -9.54 16.72 8.53
C GLU A 191 -10.74 15.84 8.87
N MET A 192 -10.53 14.53 9.05
CA MET A 192 -11.59 13.60 9.51
C MET A 192 -12.10 13.98 10.91
N VAL A 193 -11.19 14.29 11.86
CA VAL A 193 -11.59 14.70 13.21
C VAL A 193 -12.33 16.05 13.18
N GLN A 194 -11.86 17.01 12.37
CA GLN A 194 -12.54 18.30 12.19
C GLN A 194 -13.92 18.12 11.54
N ALA A 195 -14.03 17.26 10.53
CA ALA A 195 -15.31 16.91 9.91
C ALA A 195 -16.31 16.32 10.91
N CYS A 196 -15.85 15.47 11.83
CA CYS A 196 -16.69 14.92 12.89
C CYS A 196 -17.31 16.00 13.77
N ALA A 197 -16.62 17.14 13.99
CA ALA A 197 -17.19 18.27 14.75
C ALA A 197 -18.34 18.96 13.97
N MET A 198 -18.33 18.90 12.64
CA MET A 198 -19.27 19.59 11.75
C MET A 198 -20.48 18.73 11.38
N LEU A 199 -20.51 17.45 11.71
CA LEU A 199 -21.62 16.54 11.40
C LEU A 199 -22.92 17.03 12.03
N ARG A 200 -23.97 17.09 11.22
CA ARG A 200 -25.34 17.41 11.63
C ARG A 200 -26.12 16.18 12.08
N SER A 201 -25.75 15.03 11.54
CA SER A 201 -26.29 13.73 11.91
C SER A 201 -25.65 13.16 13.18
N PRO A 202 -26.30 12.20 13.88
CA PRO A 202 -25.76 11.55 15.08
C PRO A 202 -24.70 10.46 14.73
N VAL A 203 -23.99 10.66 13.62
CA VAL A 203 -22.98 9.71 13.12
C VAL A 203 -21.70 9.78 13.95
N ARG A 204 -21.06 8.63 14.12
CA ARG A 204 -19.73 8.48 14.72
C ARG A 204 -18.73 7.93 13.70
N LEU A 205 -17.45 8.23 13.90
CA LEU A 205 -16.36 7.63 13.14
C LEU A 205 -15.74 6.47 13.95
N ALA A 206 -15.86 5.26 13.45
CA ALA A 206 -15.11 4.11 13.92
C ALA A 206 -13.69 4.19 13.34
N LEU A 207 -12.71 4.50 14.18
CA LEU A 207 -11.31 4.70 13.81
C LEU A 207 -10.50 3.46 14.21
N ALA A 208 -10.20 2.59 13.25
CA ALA A 208 -9.45 1.35 13.46
C ALA A 208 -8.02 1.48 12.92
N GLY A 209 -7.04 1.34 13.81
CA GLY A 209 -5.63 1.45 13.48
C GLY A 209 -4.79 2.02 14.63
N SER A 210 -3.50 2.19 14.37
CA SER A 210 -2.57 2.79 15.31
C SER A 210 -2.03 4.11 14.76
N PHE A 211 -1.88 5.10 15.63
CA PHE A 211 -1.18 6.33 15.30
C PHE A 211 0.31 6.06 15.05
N THR A 212 0.86 6.68 14.04
CA THR A 212 2.30 6.60 13.72
C THR A 212 3.13 7.57 14.55
N ASP A 213 2.47 8.56 15.16
CA ASP A 213 3.07 9.63 15.96
C ASP A 213 2.22 9.90 17.20
N PRO A 214 2.77 9.69 18.42
CA PRO A 214 2.06 9.97 19.68
C PRO A 214 1.73 11.45 19.91
N VAL A 215 2.48 12.38 19.30
CA VAL A 215 2.18 13.81 19.39
C VAL A 215 0.92 14.10 18.59
N LEU A 216 0.84 13.57 17.37
CA LEU A 216 -0.35 13.68 16.54
C LEU A 216 -1.59 13.09 17.25
N GLU A 217 -1.46 11.93 17.89
CA GLU A 217 -2.55 11.30 18.65
C GLU A 217 -3.08 12.23 19.73
N ARG A 218 -2.18 12.78 20.56
CA ARG A 218 -2.55 13.74 21.61
C ARG A 218 -3.26 14.97 21.04
N ASP A 219 -2.72 15.55 19.96
CA ASP A 219 -3.31 16.72 19.31
C ASP A 219 -4.73 16.43 18.82
N MET A 220 -4.95 15.24 18.23
CA MET A 220 -6.27 14.84 17.72
C MET A 220 -7.29 14.65 18.84
N THR A 221 -6.88 14.07 19.98
CA THR A 221 -7.77 13.85 21.13
C THR A 221 -8.27 15.15 21.76
N LEU A 222 -7.57 16.26 21.57
CA LEU A 222 -7.96 17.58 22.08
C LEU A 222 -8.98 18.30 21.19
N LEU A 223 -9.17 17.86 19.95
CA LEU A 223 -10.11 18.50 19.01
C LEU A 223 -11.57 18.16 19.39
N PRO A 224 -12.52 19.12 19.23
CA PRO A 224 -13.94 18.90 19.58
C PRO A 224 -14.57 17.69 18.88
N GLY A 225 -14.18 17.40 17.64
CA GLY A 225 -14.69 16.29 16.84
C GLY A 225 -14.32 14.91 17.40
N TRP A 226 -13.30 14.82 18.26
CA TRP A 226 -12.90 13.56 18.89
C TRP A 226 -14.01 12.88 19.70
N ARG A 227 -14.95 13.67 20.25
CA ARG A 227 -16.12 13.15 20.99
C ARG A 227 -17.04 12.24 20.13
N LYS A 228 -16.99 12.41 18.81
CA LYS A 228 -17.73 11.58 17.84
C LYS A 228 -16.88 10.42 17.27
N ILE A 229 -15.67 10.20 17.80
CA ILE A 229 -14.79 9.13 17.36
C ILE A 229 -14.85 7.97 18.36
N ARG A 230 -15.05 6.78 17.83
CA ARG A 230 -14.85 5.51 18.52
C ARG A 230 -13.48 4.95 18.08
N ALA A 231 -12.45 5.22 18.88
CA ALA A 231 -11.11 4.68 18.65
C ALA A 231 -11.12 3.18 18.99
N VAL A 232 -10.91 2.33 17.98
CA VAL A 232 -10.98 0.87 18.12
C VAL A 232 -9.59 0.25 18.36
N GLY A 233 -8.52 0.99 18.00
CA GLY A 233 -7.16 0.49 18.07
C GLY A 233 -6.79 -0.41 16.89
N HIS A 234 -5.69 -1.15 17.06
CA HIS A 234 -5.23 -2.10 16.04
C HIS A 234 -6.11 -3.36 16.05
N LEU A 235 -6.57 -3.76 14.88
CA LEU A 235 -7.40 -4.95 14.69
C LEU A 235 -6.70 -5.94 13.76
N ASP A 236 -7.01 -7.21 13.95
CA ASP A 236 -6.73 -8.25 12.97
C ASP A 236 -7.69 -8.18 11.76
N ARG A 237 -7.50 -9.06 10.78
CA ARG A 237 -8.30 -9.08 9.56
C ARG A 237 -9.81 -9.28 9.83
N ALA A 238 -10.14 -10.13 10.80
CA ALA A 238 -11.53 -10.41 11.18
C ALA A 238 -12.19 -9.18 11.83
N GLY A 239 -11.49 -8.52 12.75
CA GLY A 239 -11.97 -7.29 13.40
C GLY A 239 -12.14 -6.14 12.39
N VAL A 240 -11.24 -6.01 11.43
CA VAL A 240 -11.36 -5.05 10.31
C VAL A 240 -12.63 -5.32 9.51
N SER A 241 -12.89 -6.58 9.13
CA SER A 241 -14.10 -6.97 8.39
C SER A 241 -15.38 -6.64 9.20
N GLN A 242 -15.39 -6.87 10.51
CA GLN A 242 -16.53 -6.53 11.38
C GLN A 242 -16.78 -5.03 11.47
N VAL A 243 -15.73 -4.20 11.59
CA VAL A 243 -15.88 -2.74 11.60
C VAL A 243 -16.46 -2.25 10.27
N MET A 244 -15.98 -2.76 9.14
CA MET A 244 -16.53 -2.41 7.83
C MET A 244 -17.98 -2.87 7.68
N ALA A 245 -18.31 -4.09 8.12
CA ALA A 245 -19.65 -4.64 8.04
C ALA A 245 -20.70 -3.88 8.87
N SER A 246 -20.28 -3.17 9.93
CA SER A 246 -21.16 -2.37 10.78
C SER A 246 -21.27 -0.91 10.33
N ALA A 247 -20.38 -0.44 9.49
CA ALA A 247 -20.37 0.94 8.97
C ALA A 247 -21.31 1.11 7.77
N PHE A 248 -21.81 2.33 7.55
CA PHE A 248 -22.57 2.65 6.34
C PHE A 248 -21.72 3.32 5.25
N ALA A 249 -20.48 3.73 5.54
CA ALA A 249 -19.52 4.22 4.55
C ALA A 249 -18.08 4.09 5.07
N GLY A 250 -17.10 4.03 4.15
CA GLY A 250 -15.68 4.02 4.45
C GLY A 250 -14.97 5.28 3.98
N LEU A 251 -14.06 5.84 4.78
CA LEU A 251 -13.31 7.06 4.47
C LEU A 251 -11.92 6.74 3.88
N VAL A 252 -11.59 7.35 2.74
CA VAL A 252 -10.26 7.32 2.10
C VAL A 252 -9.85 8.74 1.71
N THR A 253 -9.79 9.64 2.69
CA THR A 253 -9.51 11.07 2.50
C THR A 253 -8.02 11.38 2.66
N LEU A 254 -7.18 10.75 1.81
CA LEU A 254 -5.73 10.94 1.83
C LEU A 254 -5.36 12.32 1.30
N GLN A 255 -4.32 12.93 1.89
CA GLN A 255 -3.83 14.26 1.47
C GLN A 255 -3.24 14.22 0.05
N PRO A 256 -3.28 15.32 -0.71
CA PRO A 256 -2.90 15.37 -2.13
C PRO A 256 -1.37 15.39 -2.32
N THR A 257 -0.66 14.41 -1.75
CA THR A 257 0.76 14.20 -2.02
C THR A 257 0.94 13.63 -3.42
N ALA A 258 2.12 13.83 -4.01
CA ALA A 258 2.44 13.29 -5.34
C ALA A 258 2.29 11.75 -5.36
N SER A 259 2.68 11.07 -4.29
CA SER A 259 2.59 9.62 -4.17
C SER A 259 1.15 9.09 -4.12
N TYR A 260 0.18 9.87 -3.59
CA TYR A 260 -1.19 9.37 -3.43
C TYR A 260 -2.10 9.64 -4.61
N ARG A 261 -1.83 10.69 -5.40
CA ARG A 261 -2.69 11.07 -6.53
C ARG A 261 -2.87 9.96 -7.56
N ASP A 262 -1.80 9.18 -7.80
CA ASP A 262 -1.78 8.08 -8.78
C ASP A 262 -1.79 6.68 -8.15
N ALA A 263 -1.82 6.60 -6.80
CA ALA A 263 -1.92 5.34 -6.08
C ALA A 263 -3.32 4.71 -6.24
N LEU A 264 -3.39 3.40 -6.02
CA LEU A 264 -4.64 2.65 -5.85
C LEU A 264 -4.72 2.20 -4.39
N PRO A 265 -5.42 2.94 -3.51
CA PRO A 265 -5.47 2.63 -2.09
C PRO A 265 -6.28 1.36 -1.85
N VAL A 266 -5.64 0.32 -1.31
CA VAL A 266 -6.26 -0.98 -1.04
C VAL A 266 -7.57 -0.85 -0.26
N LYS A 267 -7.61 0.04 0.74
CA LYS A 267 -8.80 0.27 1.57
C LYS A 267 -10.04 0.74 0.79
N MET A 268 -9.88 1.46 -0.32
CA MET A 268 -11.00 1.83 -1.19
C MET A 268 -11.71 0.59 -1.73
N PHE A 269 -10.94 -0.36 -2.23
CA PHE A 269 -11.44 -1.62 -2.76
C PHE A 269 -11.93 -2.56 -1.65
N GLU A 270 -11.33 -2.51 -0.46
CA GLU A 270 -11.81 -3.26 0.71
C GLU A 270 -13.20 -2.76 1.17
N TYR A 271 -13.45 -1.45 1.17
CA TYR A 271 -14.79 -0.91 1.44
C TYR A 271 -15.80 -1.31 0.37
N MET A 272 -15.42 -1.24 -0.90
CA MET A 272 -16.24 -1.75 -2.00
C MET A 272 -16.54 -3.25 -1.82
N ALA A 273 -15.54 -4.04 -1.44
CA ALA A 273 -15.70 -5.47 -1.15
C ALA A 273 -16.62 -5.75 0.05
N ALA A 274 -16.57 -4.91 1.07
CA ALA A 274 -17.48 -4.97 2.21
C ALA A 274 -18.92 -4.50 1.88
N GLY A 275 -19.16 -4.02 0.65
CA GLY A 275 -20.46 -3.56 0.18
C GLY A 275 -20.89 -2.23 0.80
N ILE A 276 -19.95 -1.37 1.18
CA ILE A 276 -20.22 -0.02 1.68
C ILE A 276 -19.68 1.04 0.73
N PRO A 277 -20.37 2.20 0.58
CA PRO A 277 -19.91 3.28 -0.26
C PRO A 277 -18.61 3.89 0.26
N VAL A 278 -17.83 4.44 -0.68
CA VAL A 278 -16.54 5.06 -0.39
C VAL A 278 -16.71 6.59 -0.41
N ILE A 279 -16.19 7.28 0.62
CA ILE A 279 -15.95 8.71 0.59
C ILE A 279 -14.45 8.90 0.40
N ALA A 280 -14.03 9.34 -0.78
CA ALA A 280 -12.64 9.36 -1.20
C ALA A 280 -12.14 10.75 -1.55
N SER A 281 -10.83 10.96 -1.48
CA SER A 281 -10.18 12.14 -2.05
C SER A 281 -10.48 12.27 -3.52
N ASP A 282 -10.74 13.49 -3.94
CA ASP A 282 -11.07 13.83 -5.32
C ASP A 282 -9.81 13.87 -6.21
N PHE A 283 -9.23 12.69 -6.43
CA PHE A 283 -8.12 12.50 -7.36
C PHE A 283 -8.64 11.94 -8.69
N PRO A 284 -8.10 12.37 -9.84
CA PRO A 284 -8.66 11.99 -11.15
C PRO A 284 -8.85 10.49 -11.35
N ARG A 285 -7.87 9.68 -10.94
CA ARG A 285 -7.92 8.22 -11.08
C ARG A 285 -8.96 7.58 -10.14
N TRP A 286 -9.09 8.09 -8.91
CA TRP A 286 -10.06 7.58 -7.94
C TRP A 286 -11.48 7.98 -8.34
N ARG A 287 -11.65 9.24 -8.77
CA ARG A 287 -12.92 9.74 -9.31
C ARG A 287 -13.41 8.86 -10.46
N ALA A 288 -12.53 8.57 -11.43
CA ALA A 288 -12.89 7.72 -12.57
C ALA A 288 -13.41 6.33 -12.14
N ILE A 289 -12.79 5.71 -11.14
CA ILE A 289 -13.22 4.41 -10.59
C ILE A 289 -14.57 4.54 -9.88
N ILE A 290 -14.71 5.54 -9.02
CA ILE A 290 -15.91 5.75 -8.18
C ILE A 290 -17.11 6.11 -9.04
N GLU A 291 -16.95 7.00 -10.02
CA GLU A 291 -18.02 7.40 -10.95
C GLU A 291 -18.42 6.26 -11.89
N ALA A 292 -17.44 5.56 -12.49
CA ALA A 292 -17.73 4.43 -13.37
C ALA A 292 -18.46 3.28 -12.65
N SER A 293 -18.23 3.14 -11.35
CA SER A 293 -18.88 2.11 -10.54
C SER A 293 -20.11 2.63 -9.79
N ASP A 294 -20.41 3.92 -9.78
CA ASP A 294 -21.44 4.58 -8.92
C ASP A 294 -21.38 4.06 -7.48
N CYS A 295 -20.17 4.03 -6.88
CA CYS A 295 -19.91 3.34 -5.61
C CYS A 295 -19.53 4.26 -4.45
N GLY A 296 -19.64 5.61 -4.62
CA GLY A 296 -19.24 6.52 -3.55
C GLY A 296 -19.26 8.00 -3.96
N LEU A 297 -18.63 8.81 -3.13
CA LEU A 297 -18.55 10.26 -3.28
C LEU A 297 -17.07 10.70 -3.25
N CYS A 298 -16.71 11.62 -4.14
CA CYS A 298 -15.40 12.27 -4.13
C CYS A 298 -15.49 13.62 -3.42
N VAL A 299 -14.52 13.92 -2.55
CA VAL A 299 -14.44 15.15 -1.75
C VAL A 299 -13.03 15.74 -1.78
N ASP A 300 -12.91 17.04 -1.61
CA ASP A 300 -11.61 17.64 -1.31
C ASP A 300 -11.15 17.13 0.06
N PRO A 301 -10.03 16.38 0.14
CA PRO A 301 -9.54 15.85 1.41
C PRO A 301 -9.02 16.93 2.37
N GLN A 302 -8.81 18.14 1.91
CA GLN A 302 -8.36 19.28 2.70
C GLN A 302 -9.54 20.13 3.23
N ASP A 303 -10.76 19.82 2.84
CA ASP A 303 -11.98 20.50 3.30
C ASP A 303 -12.80 19.61 4.25
N PRO A 304 -12.69 19.81 5.58
CA PRO A 304 -13.49 19.08 6.57
C PRO A 304 -15.00 19.26 6.37
N ALA A 305 -15.46 20.40 5.86
CA ALA A 305 -16.88 20.64 5.62
C ALA A 305 -17.41 19.79 4.46
N ALA A 306 -16.64 19.64 3.38
CA ALA A 306 -16.97 18.74 2.29
C ALA A 306 -17.02 17.26 2.74
N ILE A 307 -16.07 16.84 3.60
CA ILE A 307 -16.08 15.49 4.17
C ILE A 307 -17.34 15.28 5.04
N ALA A 308 -17.66 16.25 5.94
CA ALA A 308 -18.84 16.17 6.78
C ALA A 308 -20.14 16.16 5.96
N ALA A 309 -20.24 16.99 4.92
CA ALA A 309 -21.41 17.03 4.04
C ALA A 309 -21.62 15.70 3.29
N ALA A 310 -20.55 15.05 2.84
CA ALA A 310 -20.62 13.72 2.20
C ALA A 310 -21.11 12.64 3.18
N ILE A 311 -20.62 12.67 4.42
CA ILE A 311 -21.06 11.74 5.49
C ILE A 311 -22.54 11.97 5.78
N ASP A 312 -22.96 13.23 6.01
CA ASP A 312 -24.35 13.58 6.31
C ASP A 312 -25.30 13.21 5.17
N ARG A 313 -24.88 13.40 3.91
CA ARG A 313 -25.67 12.99 2.72
C ARG A 313 -25.98 11.50 2.72
N LEU A 314 -24.98 10.65 2.99
CA LEU A 314 -25.17 9.20 3.03
C LEU A 314 -25.95 8.75 4.27
N ALA A 315 -25.80 9.44 5.40
CA ALA A 315 -26.56 9.17 6.61
C ALA A 315 -28.05 9.52 6.47
N GLN A 316 -28.37 10.59 5.71
CA GLN A 316 -29.73 11.04 5.45
C GLN A 316 -30.43 10.22 4.36
N ASP A 317 -29.69 9.57 3.49
CA ASP A 317 -30.21 8.71 2.43
C ASP A 317 -29.61 7.29 2.51
N PRO A 318 -30.11 6.43 3.40
CA PRO A 318 -29.64 5.05 3.52
C PRO A 318 -29.85 4.20 2.27
N LEU A 319 -30.87 4.54 1.43
CA LEU A 319 -31.10 3.85 0.18
C LEU A 319 -30.00 4.15 -0.85
N LEU A 320 -29.57 5.40 -0.93
CA LEU A 320 -28.43 5.80 -1.74
C LEU A 320 -27.16 5.10 -1.27
N ALA A 321 -26.88 5.11 0.05
CA ALA A 321 -25.72 4.44 0.62
C ALA A 321 -25.71 2.94 0.30
N ARG A 322 -26.84 2.27 0.47
CA ARG A 322 -27.00 0.84 0.15
C ARG A 322 -26.80 0.55 -1.33
N ARG A 323 -27.36 1.39 -2.21
CA ARG A 323 -27.21 1.24 -3.66
C ARG A 323 -25.73 1.38 -4.06
N MET A 324 -25.06 2.43 -3.61
CA MET A 324 -23.63 2.66 -3.89
C MET A 324 -22.76 1.51 -3.35
N GLY A 325 -23.03 1.02 -2.15
CA GLY A 325 -22.32 -0.13 -1.58
C GLY A 325 -22.50 -1.40 -2.42
N ALA A 326 -23.73 -1.69 -2.87
CA ALA A 326 -24.00 -2.83 -3.74
C ALA A 326 -23.31 -2.72 -5.10
N ASN A 327 -23.24 -1.52 -5.66
CA ASN A 327 -22.54 -1.25 -6.90
C ASN A 327 -21.02 -1.46 -6.75
N GLY A 328 -20.44 -0.97 -5.65
CA GLY A 328 -19.04 -1.20 -5.31
C GLY A 328 -18.72 -2.70 -5.20
N ARG A 329 -19.56 -3.45 -4.48
CA ARG A 329 -19.40 -4.91 -4.35
C ARG A 329 -19.44 -5.61 -5.70
N ARG A 330 -20.37 -5.24 -6.58
CA ARG A 330 -20.45 -5.79 -7.94
C ARG A 330 -19.20 -5.48 -8.75
N ALA A 331 -18.66 -4.26 -8.65
CA ALA A 331 -17.41 -3.88 -9.32
C ALA A 331 -16.21 -4.70 -8.85
N ILE A 332 -16.15 -5.04 -7.55
CA ILE A 332 -15.13 -5.95 -7.00
C ILE A 332 -15.29 -7.35 -7.58
N GLU A 333 -16.50 -7.92 -7.56
CA GLU A 333 -16.75 -9.27 -8.06
C GLU A 333 -16.42 -9.43 -9.55
N GLN A 334 -16.66 -8.39 -10.34
CA GLN A 334 -16.45 -8.43 -11.79
C GLN A 334 -15.04 -7.99 -12.23
N THR A 335 -14.49 -6.97 -11.59
CA THR A 335 -13.30 -6.25 -12.13
C THR A 335 -12.15 -6.17 -11.14
N TYR A 336 -12.36 -5.57 -9.96
CA TYR A 336 -11.28 -5.17 -9.05
C TYR A 336 -11.00 -6.23 -7.99
N ASN A 337 -10.67 -7.46 -8.40
CA ASN A 337 -10.43 -8.57 -7.49
C ASN A 337 -9.10 -9.28 -7.78
N TRP A 338 -8.55 -9.89 -6.73
CA TRP A 338 -7.28 -10.59 -6.82
C TRP A 338 -7.32 -11.81 -7.78
N LYS A 339 -8.47 -12.44 -7.98
CA LYS A 339 -8.56 -13.59 -8.91
C LYS A 339 -8.21 -13.18 -10.34
N ASN A 340 -8.67 -12.00 -10.77
CA ASN A 340 -8.34 -11.46 -12.08
C ASN A 340 -6.86 -11.10 -12.18
N GLU A 341 -6.29 -10.49 -11.15
CA GLU A 341 -4.88 -10.13 -11.10
C GLU A 341 -3.97 -11.37 -11.07
N ALA A 342 -4.33 -12.38 -10.27
CA ALA A 342 -3.61 -13.64 -10.20
C ALA A 342 -3.55 -14.35 -11.57
N GLN A 343 -4.62 -14.29 -12.37
CA GLN A 343 -4.61 -14.82 -13.74
C GLN A 343 -3.62 -14.10 -14.65
N LYS A 344 -3.53 -12.75 -14.55
CA LYS A 344 -2.51 -11.97 -15.28
C LYS A 344 -1.11 -12.42 -14.89
N LEU A 345 -0.87 -12.57 -13.59
CA LEU A 345 0.41 -12.98 -13.03
C LEU A 345 0.81 -14.38 -13.49
N VAL A 346 -0.10 -15.34 -13.43
CA VAL A 346 0.14 -16.72 -13.91
C VAL A 346 0.48 -16.74 -15.41
N ARG A 347 -0.26 -16.01 -16.24
CA ARG A 347 0.02 -15.89 -17.68
C ARG A 347 1.40 -15.28 -17.93
N PHE A 348 1.72 -14.21 -17.21
CA PHE A 348 3.02 -13.54 -17.31
C PHE A 348 4.18 -14.50 -17.05
N TYR A 349 4.12 -15.30 -15.97
CA TYR A 349 5.15 -16.27 -15.65
C TYR A 349 5.17 -17.46 -16.62
N ALA A 350 4.02 -17.93 -17.07
CA ALA A 350 3.95 -18.96 -18.09
C ALA A 350 4.64 -18.53 -19.39
N ASP A 351 4.43 -17.29 -19.82
CA ASP A 351 5.09 -16.75 -21.01
C ASP A 351 6.59 -16.50 -20.78
N LEU A 352 6.96 -16.05 -19.59
CA LEU A 352 8.36 -15.83 -19.21
C LEU A 352 9.16 -17.16 -19.24
N THR A 353 8.57 -18.25 -18.77
CA THR A 353 9.25 -19.56 -18.66
C THR A 353 9.28 -20.34 -19.96
N ARG A 354 8.32 -20.15 -20.86
CA ARG A 354 8.30 -20.79 -22.20
C ARG A 354 9.40 -20.30 -23.13
N HIS A 355 9.84 -19.05 -23.01
CA HIS A 355 10.92 -18.52 -23.82
C HIS A 355 12.27 -19.02 -23.30
N PRO A 356 13.12 -19.67 -24.13
CA PRO A 356 14.47 -20.01 -23.71
C PRO A 356 15.19 -18.73 -23.23
N LEU A 357 16.02 -18.88 -22.21
CA LEU A 357 16.91 -17.79 -21.79
C LEU A 357 17.70 -17.36 -23.03
N ALA A 358 17.43 -16.17 -23.55
CA ALA A 358 18.29 -15.60 -24.57
C ALA A 358 19.69 -15.50 -23.96
N HIS A 359 20.56 -16.42 -24.32
CA HIS A 359 21.99 -16.33 -24.08
C HIS A 359 22.49 -15.09 -24.84
N ARG A 360 22.34 -13.93 -24.21
CA ARG A 360 23.21 -12.79 -24.49
C ARG A 360 24.51 -13.03 -23.72
N LEU A 361 25.20 -14.09 -24.14
CA LEU A 361 26.64 -14.17 -23.99
C LEU A 361 27.26 -13.19 -24.99
N ALA A 362 28.25 -12.49 -24.49
CA ALA A 362 29.20 -11.66 -25.20
C ALA A 362 28.66 -10.31 -25.68
N LEU A 363 28.87 -9.31 -24.83
CA LEU A 363 29.56 -8.13 -25.32
C LEU A 363 30.74 -7.91 -24.37
N THR A 364 31.90 -8.34 -24.87
CA THR A 364 33.24 -7.92 -24.49
C THR A 364 33.33 -6.42 -24.25
#